data_e7a68c580f9fa1d7bfad1b54f8fc62ed
#
_entry.id   e7a68c580f9fa1d7bfad1b54f8fc62ed
#
_cell.length_a   1.000
_cell.length_b   1.000
_cell.length_c   1.000
_cell.angle_alpha   90.00
_cell.angle_beta   90.00
_cell.angle_gamma   90.00
#
_symmetry.space_group_name_H-M   'P 1'
#
loop_
_entity.id
_entity.type
_entity.pdbx_description
1 polymer ?
#
loop_
_entity_poly.entity_id
_entity_poly.type
_entity_poly.pdbx_seq_one_letter_code
_entity_poly.pdbx_strand_id
1 'polypeptide(L)'
;MPEISVVVPTYNRIETLRHVVPSLLAQDLPPESFEVLVCDSNSNDGTAEYLAKMRELYPNVVHVPGAYSGRAMARNAGIERARGNVVLFNDSDIVASSDLLSRHLEHHRKERNIAVVGLEVQVRSFEDYEDKRDHPEKRGALHPLGRKRLSWLYFLTGNASVRREDLLRAGCFDESFTGYGHEDLELGYRLQKAGITILYEPRAVNYHWQDVGHEDQVEKMKLAGRSTVRFYRKHPDFAVMANLGMTPVSLGLHSALTKMPWLLGYFDKRAGTSKFARSLIQQYYYVSGIKSAL
;
A
#
# COMPACT_ATOMS: atom_id res chain seq x y z
N MET A 1 18.97 -4.71 -19.38
CA MET A 1 18.05 -3.77 -18.70
C MET A 1 17.17 -4.60 -17.75
N PRO A 2 16.85 -4.13 -16.57
CA PRO A 2 16.00 -4.86 -15.64
C PRO A 2 14.60 -5.11 -16.25
N GLU A 3 13.98 -6.24 -15.90
CA GLU A 3 12.59 -6.54 -16.27
C GLU A 3 11.62 -5.83 -15.33
N ILE A 4 11.99 -5.71 -14.04
CA ILE A 4 11.17 -5.15 -12.98
C ILE A 4 11.96 -4.14 -12.13
N SER A 5 11.32 -3.03 -11.81
CA SER A 5 11.82 -2.01 -10.88
C SER A 5 10.94 -2.02 -9.61
N VAL A 6 11.56 -2.18 -8.45
CA VAL A 6 10.87 -2.08 -7.17
C VAL A 6 10.98 -0.65 -6.66
N VAL A 7 9.85 0.02 -6.39
CA VAL A 7 9.80 1.40 -5.89
C VAL A 7 9.42 1.38 -4.42
N VAL A 8 10.34 1.90 -3.58
CA VAL A 8 10.21 1.92 -2.13
C VAL A 8 10.24 3.37 -1.62
N PRO A 9 9.10 3.99 -1.33
CA PRO A 9 9.07 5.31 -0.69
C PRO A 9 9.51 5.20 0.77
N THR A 10 10.35 6.13 1.23
CA THR A 10 10.83 6.15 2.62
C THR A 10 10.96 7.57 3.17
N TYR A 11 10.76 7.70 4.48
CA TYR A 11 11.04 8.91 5.26
C TYR A 11 11.27 8.54 6.71
N ASN A 12 12.51 8.71 7.22
CA ASN A 12 12.90 8.40 8.59
C ASN A 12 12.47 6.99 9.04
N ARG A 13 12.87 5.97 8.26
CA ARG A 13 12.51 4.56 8.47
C ARG A 13 13.72 3.63 8.39
N ILE A 14 14.90 4.10 8.80
CA ILE A 14 16.15 3.33 8.71
C ILE A 14 16.04 1.95 9.37
N GLU A 15 15.36 1.86 10.51
CA GLU A 15 15.23 0.61 11.27
C GLU A 15 14.52 -0.49 10.47
N THR A 16 13.39 -0.15 9.84
CA THR A 16 12.67 -1.12 8.99
C THR A 16 13.37 -1.33 7.64
N LEU A 17 13.93 -0.25 7.06
CA LEU A 17 14.58 -0.30 5.76
C LEU A 17 15.80 -1.25 5.75
N ARG A 18 16.50 -1.42 6.88
CA ARG A 18 17.58 -2.39 7.07
C ARG A 18 17.14 -3.86 6.92
N HIS A 19 15.85 -4.15 7.05
CA HIS A 19 15.26 -5.47 6.79
C HIS A 19 14.65 -5.55 5.40
N VAL A 20 14.02 -4.47 4.94
CA VAL A 20 13.30 -4.41 3.65
C VAL A 20 14.28 -4.48 2.48
N VAL A 21 15.32 -3.66 2.43
CA VAL A 21 16.27 -3.65 1.29
C VAL A 21 16.96 -5.00 1.11
N PRO A 22 17.51 -5.66 2.16
CA PRO A 22 18.07 -7.00 1.99
C PRO A 22 17.06 -8.05 1.51
N SER A 23 15.80 -8.00 1.95
CA SER A 23 14.77 -8.94 1.49
C SER A 23 14.45 -8.76 0.00
N LEU A 24 14.46 -7.52 -0.48
CA LEU A 24 14.26 -7.20 -1.90
C LEU A 24 15.48 -7.55 -2.76
N LEU A 25 16.66 -7.66 -2.17
CA LEU A 25 17.87 -8.10 -2.86
C LEU A 25 18.04 -9.62 -2.89
N ALA A 26 17.45 -10.32 -1.90
CA ALA A 26 17.49 -11.78 -1.77
C ALA A 26 16.37 -12.48 -2.58
N GLN A 27 16.16 -12.01 -3.84
CA GLN A 27 15.14 -12.60 -4.71
C GLN A 27 15.72 -13.75 -5.55
N ASP A 28 14.84 -14.66 -6.00
CA ASP A 28 15.15 -15.80 -6.87
C ASP A 28 15.43 -15.42 -8.34
N LEU A 29 15.70 -14.14 -8.60
CA LEU A 29 16.02 -13.59 -9.91
C LEU A 29 17.48 -13.17 -9.98
N PRO A 30 18.10 -13.22 -11.19
CA PRO A 30 19.43 -12.66 -11.39
C PRO A 30 19.46 -11.15 -11.05
N PRO A 31 20.50 -10.66 -10.33
CA PRO A 31 20.56 -9.26 -9.88
C PRO A 31 20.45 -8.21 -11.01
N GLU A 32 20.87 -8.56 -12.22
CA GLU A 32 20.77 -7.70 -13.40
C GLU A 32 19.34 -7.59 -13.97
N SER A 33 18.45 -8.49 -13.57
CA SER A 33 17.06 -8.53 -14.05
C SER A 33 16.10 -7.64 -13.26
N PHE A 34 16.54 -7.08 -12.13
CA PHE A 34 15.73 -6.16 -11.33
C PHE A 34 16.56 -5.04 -10.71
N GLU A 35 15.88 -4.00 -10.27
CA GLU A 35 16.46 -2.89 -9.51
C GLU A 35 15.55 -2.50 -8.36
N VAL A 36 16.13 -1.95 -7.29
CA VAL A 36 15.42 -1.46 -6.10
C VAL A 36 15.67 0.04 -5.99
N LEU A 37 14.64 0.85 -6.25
CA LEU A 37 14.68 2.30 -6.15
C LEU A 37 14.12 2.74 -4.79
N VAL A 38 14.99 3.23 -3.92
CA VAL A 38 14.58 3.77 -2.63
C VAL A 38 14.41 5.28 -2.76
N CYS A 39 13.12 5.71 -2.76
CA CYS A 39 12.71 7.10 -2.92
C CYS A 39 12.65 7.78 -1.55
N ASP A 40 13.75 8.42 -1.19
CA ASP A 40 13.97 8.99 0.15
C ASP A 40 13.56 10.46 0.20
N SER A 41 12.61 10.77 1.07
CA SER A 41 12.06 12.12 1.29
C SER A 41 12.96 12.95 2.22
N ASN A 42 14.27 13.02 1.94
CA ASN A 42 15.26 13.74 2.74
C ASN A 42 15.28 13.28 4.22
N SER A 43 15.42 11.98 4.46
CA SER A 43 15.57 11.42 5.81
C SER A 43 16.81 11.94 6.51
N ASN A 44 16.74 12.07 7.84
CA ASN A 44 17.84 12.54 8.70
C ASN A 44 18.24 11.50 9.79
N ASP A 45 17.86 10.24 9.59
CA ASP A 45 18.06 9.12 10.53
C ASP A 45 19.21 8.17 10.14
N GLY A 46 20.05 8.56 9.15
CA GLY A 46 21.13 7.73 8.62
C GLY A 46 20.74 6.90 7.38
N THR A 47 19.54 7.12 6.83
CA THR A 47 19.07 6.43 5.63
C THR A 47 19.98 6.64 4.42
N ALA A 48 20.46 7.88 4.18
CA ALA A 48 21.31 8.21 3.04
C ALA A 48 22.67 7.48 3.12
N GLU A 49 23.30 7.46 4.29
CA GLU A 49 24.57 6.76 4.53
C GLU A 49 24.43 5.26 4.40
N TYR A 50 23.31 4.69 4.87
CA TYR A 50 23.00 3.29 4.70
C TYR A 50 22.86 2.93 3.20
N LEU A 51 22.10 3.71 2.45
CA LEU A 51 21.88 3.48 1.02
C LEU A 51 23.16 3.65 0.20
N ALA A 52 24.05 4.59 0.58
CA ALA A 52 25.37 4.74 -0.04
C ALA A 52 26.18 3.43 0.07
N LYS A 53 26.26 2.83 1.26
CA LYS A 53 26.92 1.54 1.50
C LYS A 53 26.25 0.39 0.71
N MET A 54 24.92 0.35 0.68
CA MET A 54 24.20 -0.68 -0.08
C MET A 54 24.49 -0.59 -1.58
N ARG A 55 24.60 0.60 -2.14
CA ARG A 55 24.95 0.81 -3.57
C ARG A 55 26.36 0.37 -3.94
N GLU A 56 27.30 0.47 -3.02
CA GLU A 56 28.68 -0.05 -3.23
C GLU A 56 28.69 -1.58 -3.33
N LEU A 57 27.83 -2.26 -2.55
CA LEU A 57 27.76 -3.72 -2.52
C LEU A 57 26.81 -4.31 -3.58
N TYR A 58 25.76 -3.58 -3.94
CA TYR A 58 24.68 -4.02 -4.81
C TYR A 58 24.39 -2.99 -5.91
N PRO A 59 24.92 -3.16 -7.13
CA PRO A 59 24.74 -2.20 -8.23
C PRO A 59 23.31 -1.97 -8.68
N ASN A 60 22.39 -2.89 -8.32
CA ASN A 60 20.95 -2.79 -8.59
C ASN A 60 20.16 -2.01 -7.53
N VAL A 61 20.82 -1.47 -6.50
CA VAL A 61 20.21 -0.49 -5.56
C VAL A 61 20.36 0.91 -6.11
N VAL A 62 19.27 1.67 -6.15
CA VAL A 62 19.24 3.05 -6.62
C VAL A 62 18.66 3.94 -5.53
N HIS A 63 19.44 4.90 -5.04
CA HIS A 63 18.94 5.94 -4.14
C HIS A 63 18.36 7.10 -4.94
N VAL A 64 17.11 7.46 -4.67
CA VAL A 64 16.38 8.55 -5.33
C VAL A 64 15.98 9.57 -4.25
N PRO A 65 16.91 10.49 -3.87
CA PRO A 65 16.60 11.50 -2.86
C PRO A 65 15.77 12.64 -3.44
N GLY A 66 14.91 13.24 -2.60
CA GLY A 66 14.10 14.39 -2.99
C GLY A 66 13.25 14.93 -1.85
N ALA A 67 12.72 16.14 -2.01
CA ALA A 67 11.77 16.75 -1.06
C ALA A 67 10.34 16.32 -1.44
N TYR A 68 9.99 15.07 -1.17
CA TYR A 68 8.67 14.55 -1.51
C TYR A 68 7.65 14.88 -0.42
N SER A 69 6.57 15.58 -0.78
CA SER A 69 5.52 16.00 0.15
C SER A 69 4.56 14.87 0.55
N GLY A 70 4.78 13.65 0.06
CA GLY A 70 3.97 12.47 0.37
C GLY A 70 4.35 11.25 -0.45
N ARG A 71 3.72 10.11 -0.16
CA ARG A 71 4.01 8.83 -0.81
C ARG A 71 3.76 8.86 -2.32
N ALA A 72 2.71 9.56 -2.77
CA ALA A 72 2.38 9.71 -4.18
C ALA A 72 3.54 10.32 -4.97
N MET A 73 4.09 11.43 -4.49
CA MET A 73 5.23 12.12 -5.12
C MET A 73 6.50 11.27 -5.10
N ALA A 74 6.79 10.61 -3.97
CA ALA A 74 7.94 9.71 -3.87
C ALA A 74 7.84 8.52 -4.83
N ARG A 75 6.64 7.90 -4.95
CA ARG A 75 6.42 6.80 -5.90
C ARG A 75 6.49 7.27 -7.35
N ASN A 76 6.01 8.47 -7.67
CA ASN A 76 6.13 9.04 -9.00
C ASN A 76 7.61 9.26 -9.40
N ALA A 77 8.43 9.79 -8.49
CA ALA A 77 9.86 9.92 -8.71
C ALA A 77 10.53 8.56 -8.99
N GLY A 78 10.08 7.50 -8.30
CA GLY A 78 10.51 6.13 -8.55
C GLY A 78 10.07 5.62 -9.93
N ILE A 79 8.81 5.84 -10.33
CA ILE A 79 8.28 5.45 -11.66
C ILE A 79 9.06 6.15 -12.79
N GLU A 80 9.38 7.43 -12.60
CA GLU A 80 10.15 8.21 -13.58
C GLU A 80 11.54 7.63 -13.78
N ARG A 81 12.24 7.27 -12.70
CA ARG A 81 13.59 6.71 -12.69
C ARG A 81 13.67 5.23 -13.06
N ALA A 82 12.54 4.51 -12.96
CA ALA A 82 12.47 3.08 -13.23
C ALA A 82 12.88 2.75 -14.66
N ARG A 83 13.76 1.75 -14.82
CA ARG A 83 14.23 1.23 -16.11
C ARG A 83 13.55 -0.08 -16.50
N GLY A 84 12.92 -0.76 -15.53
CA GLY A 84 12.15 -1.99 -15.75
C GLY A 84 10.84 -1.73 -16.48
N ASN A 85 10.43 -2.69 -17.29
CA ASN A 85 9.13 -2.66 -17.98
C ASN A 85 7.94 -2.81 -17.00
N VAL A 86 8.18 -3.43 -15.86
CA VAL A 86 7.21 -3.60 -14.75
C VAL A 86 7.70 -2.78 -13.57
N VAL A 87 6.78 -2.09 -12.89
CA VAL A 87 7.04 -1.43 -11.60
C VAL A 87 6.28 -2.18 -10.53
N LEU A 88 6.98 -2.63 -9.50
CA LEU A 88 6.41 -3.15 -8.25
C LEU A 88 6.51 -2.07 -7.18
N PHE A 89 5.46 -1.85 -6.44
CA PHE A 89 5.45 -1.00 -5.26
C PHE A 89 5.60 -1.85 -4.00
N ASN A 90 6.46 -1.42 -3.09
CA ASN A 90 6.69 -2.03 -1.78
C ASN A 90 6.97 -0.91 -0.77
N ASP A 91 6.33 -0.90 0.39
CA ASP A 91 6.60 0.14 1.38
C ASP A 91 7.86 -0.18 2.21
N SER A 92 8.44 0.84 2.87
CA SER A 92 9.69 0.75 3.62
C SER A 92 9.59 -0.01 4.96
N ASP A 93 8.43 -0.56 5.27
CA ASP A 93 8.14 -1.41 6.43
C ASP A 93 7.56 -2.78 6.01
N ILE A 94 7.77 -3.17 4.74
CA ILE A 94 7.27 -4.43 4.18
C ILE A 94 8.43 -5.31 3.69
N VAL A 95 8.61 -6.46 4.33
CA VAL A 95 9.64 -7.45 4.01
C VAL A 95 9.11 -8.41 2.93
N ALA A 96 9.87 -8.60 1.87
CA ALA A 96 9.50 -9.45 0.74
C ALA A 96 9.83 -10.93 0.98
N SER A 97 9.00 -11.86 0.47
CA SER A 97 9.44 -13.25 0.27
C SER A 97 10.46 -13.33 -0.87
N SER A 98 11.29 -14.37 -0.87
CA SER A 98 12.39 -14.53 -1.84
C SER A 98 11.92 -14.76 -3.28
N ASP A 99 10.67 -15.09 -3.50
CA ASP A 99 10.07 -15.34 -4.82
C ASP A 99 9.04 -14.26 -5.23
N LEU A 100 8.97 -13.15 -4.47
CA LEU A 100 7.99 -12.08 -4.71
C LEU A 100 8.06 -11.55 -6.15
N LEU A 101 9.26 -11.19 -6.62
CA LEU A 101 9.43 -10.57 -7.93
C LEU A 101 9.13 -11.53 -9.07
N SER A 102 9.57 -12.78 -8.98
CA SER A 102 9.31 -13.79 -10.00
C SER A 102 7.82 -14.10 -10.12
N ARG A 103 7.06 -14.15 -9.00
CA ARG A 103 5.61 -14.33 -9.01
C ARG A 103 4.87 -13.20 -9.75
N HIS A 104 5.25 -11.97 -9.51
CA HIS A 104 4.69 -10.84 -10.26
C HIS A 104 5.03 -10.91 -11.74
N LEU A 105 6.28 -11.18 -12.09
CA LEU A 105 6.75 -11.27 -13.48
C LEU A 105 6.08 -12.40 -14.26
N GLU A 106 5.78 -13.55 -13.64
CA GLU A 106 5.06 -14.65 -14.28
C GLU A 106 3.78 -14.19 -14.99
N HIS A 107 3.01 -13.30 -14.36
CA HIS A 107 1.78 -12.76 -14.95
C HIS A 107 2.08 -11.75 -16.06
N HIS A 108 2.98 -10.79 -15.82
CA HIS A 108 3.32 -9.76 -16.80
C HIS A 108 4.01 -10.30 -18.06
N ARG A 109 4.66 -11.47 -17.98
CA ARG A 109 5.22 -12.16 -19.15
C ARG A 109 4.15 -12.84 -20.00
N LYS A 110 3.02 -13.26 -19.39
CA LYS A 110 1.92 -13.96 -20.06
C LYS A 110 0.84 -13.04 -20.61
N GLU A 111 0.55 -11.95 -19.88
CA GLU A 111 -0.59 -11.08 -20.16
C GLU A 111 -0.16 -9.61 -20.21
N ARG A 112 -0.84 -8.83 -21.04
CA ARG A 112 -0.78 -7.37 -21.08
C ARG A 112 -2.05 -6.77 -20.47
N ASN A 113 -2.05 -5.46 -20.22
CA ASN A 113 -3.18 -4.73 -19.64
C ASN A 113 -3.64 -5.32 -18.30
N ILE A 114 -2.65 -5.69 -17.46
CA ILE A 114 -2.88 -6.21 -16.12
C ILE A 114 -2.10 -5.42 -15.07
N ALA A 115 -2.67 -5.39 -13.88
CA ALA A 115 -1.98 -5.14 -12.62
C ALA A 115 -2.01 -6.42 -11.80
N VAL A 116 -0.97 -6.69 -11.03
CA VAL A 116 -0.92 -7.87 -10.15
C VAL A 116 -0.81 -7.39 -8.71
N VAL A 117 -1.67 -7.92 -7.83
CA VAL A 117 -1.65 -7.66 -6.39
C VAL A 117 -1.35 -8.97 -5.68
N GLY A 118 -0.35 -8.96 -4.82
CA GLY A 118 0.03 -10.11 -4.01
C GLY A 118 -0.69 -10.16 -2.66
N LEU A 119 -0.28 -11.12 -1.84
CA LEU A 119 -0.74 -11.28 -0.47
C LEU A 119 0.16 -10.48 0.48
N GLU A 120 -0.39 -9.47 1.13
CA GLU A 120 0.26 -8.75 2.21
C GLU A 120 -0.14 -9.34 3.56
N VAL A 121 0.83 -9.88 4.29
CA VAL A 121 0.63 -10.53 5.59
C VAL A 121 1.00 -9.56 6.70
N GLN A 122 0.05 -9.20 7.55
CA GLN A 122 0.31 -8.34 8.70
C GLN A 122 1.10 -9.08 9.76
N VAL A 123 2.21 -8.51 10.23
CA VAL A 123 3.05 -9.06 11.31
C VAL A 123 3.28 -8.00 12.39
N ARG A 124 3.33 -8.44 13.65
CA ARG A 124 3.44 -7.55 14.82
C ARG A 124 4.79 -7.61 15.52
N SER A 125 5.50 -8.73 15.35
CA SER A 125 6.82 -8.97 15.93
C SER A 125 7.66 -9.81 15.00
N PHE A 126 8.95 -9.96 15.31
CA PHE A 126 9.84 -10.83 14.57
C PHE A 126 9.40 -12.31 14.69
N GLU A 127 8.93 -12.75 15.86
CA GLU A 127 8.39 -14.10 16.08
C GLU A 127 7.14 -14.35 15.24
N ASP A 128 6.20 -13.37 15.17
CA ASP A 128 5.00 -13.46 14.33
C ASP A 128 5.35 -13.50 12.84
N TYR A 129 6.41 -12.78 12.44
CA TYR A 129 6.96 -12.87 11.08
C TYR A 129 7.52 -14.26 10.78
N GLU A 130 8.38 -14.82 11.66
CA GLU A 130 8.95 -16.14 11.45
C GLU A 130 7.86 -17.23 11.44
N ASP A 131 6.91 -17.17 12.37
CA ASP A 131 5.78 -18.10 12.41
C ASP A 131 4.96 -18.10 11.13
N LYS A 132 4.61 -16.92 10.59
CA LYS A 132 3.83 -16.81 9.36
C LYS A 132 4.64 -17.06 8.09
N ARG A 133 5.96 -16.84 8.12
CA ARG A 133 6.87 -17.23 7.04
C ARG A 133 6.92 -18.75 6.90
N ASP A 134 7.07 -19.46 8.01
CA ASP A 134 7.27 -20.89 8.04
C ASP A 134 5.95 -21.70 8.00
N HIS A 135 4.81 -21.06 8.32
CA HIS A 135 3.47 -21.66 8.35
C HIS A 135 2.51 -20.92 7.40
N PRO A 136 2.51 -21.25 6.10
CA PRO A 136 1.68 -20.57 5.11
C PRO A 136 0.19 -20.53 5.42
N GLU A 137 -0.33 -21.52 6.11
CA GLU A 137 -1.74 -21.61 6.52
C GLU A 137 -2.17 -20.50 7.50
N LYS A 138 -1.21 -19.88 8.20
CA LYS A 138 -1.48 -18.75 9.12
C LYS A 138 -1.50 -17.38 8.44
N ARG A 139 -1.11 -17.29 7.17
CA ARG A 139 -0.99 -16.00 6.44
C ARG A 139 -2.32 -15.34 6.14
N GLY A 140 -3.39 -16.12 6.04
CA GLY A 140 -4.69 -15.64 5.60
C GLY A 140 -4.78 -15.48 4.08
N ALA A 141 -5.78 -14.72 3.62
CA ALA A 141 -5.97 -14.41 2.20
C ALA A 141 -6.47 -12.99 2.04
N LEU A 142 -6.07 -12.31 0.96
CA LEU A 142 -6.56 -10.97 0.61
C LEU A 142 -8.06 -11.00 0.28
N HIS A 143 -8.49 -12.05 -0.40
CA HIS A 143 -9.90 -12.22 -0.80
C HIS A 143 -10.45 -13.58 -0.35
N PRO A 144 -11.40 -13.61 0.61
CA PRO A 144 -11.93 -14.86 1.19
C PRO A 144 -12.58 -15.81 0.17
N LEU A 145 -13.04 -15.28 -0.96
CA LEU A 145 -13.74 -16.06 -2.01
C LEU A 145 -12.81 -16.62 -3.10
N GLY A 146 -11.50 -16.55 -2.94
CA GLY A 146 -10.52 -17.07 -3.89
C GLY A 146 -10.59 -16.46 -5.29
N ARG A 147 -11.10 -15.25 -5.44
CA ARG A 147 -11.23 -14.58 -6.74
C ARG A 147 -9.86 -14.22 -7.31
N LYS A 148 -9.64 -14.60 -8.58
CA LYS A 148 -8.42 -14.23 -9.32
C LYS A 148 -8.43 -12.79 -9.84
N ARG A 149 -9.63 -12.21 -10.08
CA ARG A 149 -9.80 -10.82 -10.53
C ARG A 149 -10.38 -9.99 -9.41
N LEU A 150 -9.73 -8.89 -9.12
CA LEU A 150 -10.09 -7.97 -8.04
C LEU A 150 -10.67 -6.67 -8.60
N SER A 151 -11.40 -5.94 -7.76
CA SER A 151 -11.77 -4.56 -8.04
C SER A 151 -10.63 -3.61 -7.64
N TRP A 152 -10.70 -2.36 -8.08
CA TRP A 152 -9.77 -1.29 -7.73
C TRP A 152 -9.58 -1.09 -6.21
N LEU A 153 -10.57 -1.49 -5.39
CA LEU A 153 -10.50 -1.43 -3.93
C LEU A 153 -9.37 -2.28 -3.31
N TYR A 154 -8.84 -3.22 -4.07
CA TYR A 154 -7.76 -4.10 -3.64
C TYR A 154 -6.41 -3.71 -4.25
N PHE A 155 -6.34 -2.62 -5.01
CA PHE A 155 -5.07 -2.13 -5.54
C PHE A 155 -4.33 -1.37 -4.45
N LEU A 156 -3.61 -2.13 -3.60
CA LEU A 156 -2.84 -1.61 -2.48
C LEU A 156 -1.34 -1.67 -2.82
N THR A 157 -0.67 -0.55 -2.73
CA THR A 157 0.73 -0.40 -3.19
C THR A 157 1.79 -0.96 -2.22
N GLY A 158 1.37 -1.63 -1.15
CA GLY A 158 2.27 -2.47 -0.35
C GLY A 158 2.73 -3.73 -1.09
N ASN A 159 1.91 -4.25 -2.05
CA ASN A 159 2.23 -5.43 -2.85
C ASN A 159 1.48 -5.39 -4.19
N ALA A 160 1.83 -4.45 -5.04
CA ALA A 160 1.17 -4.29 -6.33
C ALA A 160 2.17 -3.99 -7.44
N SER A 161 1.99 -4.60 -8.62
CA SER A 161 2.79 -4.30 -9.81
C SER A 161 1.95 -3.96 -11.03
N VAL A 162 2.48 -3.07 -11.87
CA VAL A 162 1.87 -2.60 -13.12
C VAL A 162 2.96 -2.40 -14.16
N ARG A 163 2.66 -2.54 -15.44
CA ARG A 163 3.61 -2.10 -16.48
C ARG A 163 3.83 -0.61 -16.39
N ARG A 164 5.10 -0.19 -16.51
CA ARG A 164 5.48 1.21 -16.45
C ARG A 164 4.75 2.07 -17.49
N GLU A 165 4.58 1.54 -18.71
CA GLU A 165 3.82 2.23 -19.76
C GLU A 165 2.36 2.51 -19.39
N ASP A 166 1.70 1.57 -18.67
CA ASP A 166 0.32 1.72 -18.22
C ASP A 166 0.20 2.74 -17.09
N LEU A 167 1.18 2.80 -16.17
CA LEU A 167 1.27 3.83 -15.14
C LEU A 167 1.41 5.23 -15.76
N LEU A 168 2.31 5.39 -16.73
CA LEU A 168 2.52 6.66 -17.42
C LEU A 168 1.27 7.08 -18.21
N ARG A 169 0.62 6.14 -18.89
CA ARG A 169 -0.64 6.39 -19.63
C ARG A 169 -1.78 6.78 -18.69
N ALA A 170 -1.84 6.19 -17.50
CA ALA A 170 -2.84 6.54 -16.47
C ALA A 170 -2.52 7.86 -15.75
N GLY A 171 -1.34 8.49 -15.98
CA GLY A 171 -0.90 9.73 -15.34
C GLY A 171 -0.28 9.54 -13.96
N CYS A 172 0.22 8.35 -13.64
CA CYS A 172 0.88 8.02 -12.38
C CYS A 172 0.00 8.28 -11.13
N PHE A 173 0.59 8.42 -9.95
CA PHE A 173 -0.14 8.80 -8.74
C PHE A 173 -0.55 10.28 -8.79
N ASP A 174 -1.71 10.58 -8.23
CA ASP A 174 -2.13 11.96 -8.03
C ASP A 174 -1.45 12.56 -6.79
N GLU A 175 -0.51 13.47 -7.01
CA GLU A 175 0.29 14.10 -5.96
C GLU A 175 -0.50 15.04 -5.04
N SER A 176 -1.74 15.35 -5.37
CA SER A 176 -2.61 16.10 -4.46
C SER A 176 -3.02 15.29 -3.23
N PHE A 177 -2.84 13.96 -3.23
CA PHE A 177 -3.00 13.11 -2.06
C PHE A 177 -1.74 13.20 -1.17
N THR A 178 -1.58 14.30 -0.45
CA THR A 178 -0.45 14.54 0.45
C THR A 178 -0.66 13.93 1.85
N GLY A 179 -1.90 13.56 2.19
CA GLY A 179 -2.26 12.94 3.47
C GLY A 179 -2.18 11.42 3.44
N TYR A 180 -2.82 10.79 4.44
CA TYR A 180 -2.90 9.34 4.52
C TYR A 180 -4.08 8.79 3.71
N GLY A 181 -3.76 7.85 2.83
CA GLY A 181 -4.71 6.94 2.19
C GLY A 181 -5.33 7.43 0.88
N HIS A 182 -5.76 6.45 0.12
CA HIS A 182 -6.51 6.52 -1.14
C HIS A 182 -5.74 6.97 -2.39
N GLU A 183 -4.47 7.33 -2.30
CA GLU A 183 -3.64 7.58 -3.49
C GLU A 183 -3.50 6.32 -4.37
N ASP A 184 -3.44 5.16 -3.72
CA ASP A 184 -3.36 3.83 -4.34
C ASP A 184 -4.72 3.39 -4.92
N LEU A 185 -5.79 3.52 -4.15
CA LEU A 185 -7.14 3.18 -4.62
C LEU A 185 -7.58 4.07 -5.79
N GLU A 186 -7.20 5.35 -5.77
CA GLU A 186 -7.48 6.29 -6.85
C GLU A 186 -6.75 5.91 -8.13
N LEU A 187 -5.47 5.54 -8.03
CA LEU A 187 -4.73 5.02 -9.17
C LEU A 187 -5.33 3.69 -9.67
N GLY A 188 -5.66 2.77 -8.76
CA GLY A 188 -6.32 1.51 -9.10
C GLY A 188 -7.65 1.71 -9.83
N TYR A 189 -8.43 2.70 -9.41
CA TYR A 189 -9.67 3.09 -10.08
C TYR A 189 -9.42 3.57 -11.52
N ARG A 190 -8.44 4.47 -11.73
CA ARG A 190 -8.08 4.95 -13.08
C ARG A 190 -7.54 3.84 -13.96
N LEU A 191 -6.69 2.97 -13.43
CA LEU A 191 -6.18 1.80 -14.14
C LEU A 191 -7.33 0.88 -14.58
N GLN A 192 -8.26 0.56 -13.69
CA GLN A 192 -9.41 -0.29 -14.03
C GLN A 192 -10.33 0.37 -15.06
N LYS A 193 -10.56 1.68 -14.98
CA LYS A 193 -11.32 2.45 -15.99
C LYS A 193 -10.60 2.48 -17.35
N ALA A 194 -9.28 2.44 -17.36
CA ALA A 194 -8.46 2.33 -18.58
C ALA A 194 -8.39 0.90 -19.16
N GLY A 195 -9.14 -0.05 -18.60
CA GLY A 195 -9.19 -1.43 -19.08
C GLY A 195 -8.12 -2.36 -18.51
N ILE A 196 -7.36 -1.91 -17.49
CA ILE A 196 -6.39 -2.78 -16.79
C ILE A 196 -7.14 -3.73 -15.86
N THR A 197 -6.91 -5.02 -16.02
CA THR A 197 -7.46 -6.06 -15.13
C THR A 197 -6.55 -6.22 -13.92
N ILE A 198 -7.09 -6.10 -12.71
CA ILE A 198 -6.34 -6.34 -11.47
C ILE A 198 -6.44 -7.82 -11.13
N LEU A 199 -5.30 -8.51 -11.12
CA LEU A 199 -5.18 -9.93 -10.80
C LEU A 199 -4.68 -10.12 -9.37
N TYR A 200 -5.13 -11.18 -8.71
CA TYR A 200 -4.62 -11.59 -7.41
C TYR A 200 -3.69 -12.79 -7.55
N GLU A 201 -2.46 -12.65 -7.06
CA GLU A 201 -1.48 -13.74 -6.96
C GLU A 201 -1.16 -14.02 -5.47
N PRO A 202 -1.83 -15.00 -4.85
CA PRO A 202 -1.66 -15.30 -3.42
C PRO A 202 -0.28 -15.84 -3.05
N ARG A 203 0.51 -16.29 -4.03
CA ARG A 203 1.89 -16.77 -3.81
C ARG A 203 2.91 -15.64 -3.80
N ALA A 204 2.57 -14.46 -4.34
CA ALA A 204 3.39 -13.27 -4.24
C ALA A 204 3.22 -12.67 -2.84
N VAL A 205 4.02 -13.13 -1.89
CA VAL A 205 3.85 -12.83 -0.47
C VAL A 205 4.84 -11.77 -0.01
N ASN A 206 4.36 -10.83 0.78
CA ASN A 206 5.20 -9.98 1.61
C ASN A 206 4.63 -9.82 3.03
N TYR A 207 5.43 -9.27 3.94
CA TYR A 207 5.13 -9.19 5.36
C TYR A 207 5.22 -7.76 5.83
N HIS A 208 4.07 -7.18 6.16
CA HIS A 208 3.97 -5.80 6.59
C HIS A 208 4.12 -5.68 8.09
N TRP A 209 5.18 -5.00 8.50
CA TRP A 209 5.49 -4.78 9.91
C TRP A 209 4.67 -3.61 10.43
N GLN A 210 3.56 -3.89 11.08
CA GLN A 210 2.70 -2.86 11.68
C GLN A 210 2.59 -3.07 13.19
N ASP A 211 3.22 -2.17 13.92
CA ASP A 211 2.86 -1.89 15.31
C ASP A 211 2.25 -0.49 15.39
N VAL A 212 0.95 -0.40 15.09
CA VAL A 212 0.22 0.87 15.11
C VAL A 212 -0.60 0.96 16.38
N GLY A 213 -0.25 1.89 17.25
CA GLY A 213 -1.02 2.22 18.44
C GLY A 213 -2.46 2.63 18.11
N HIS A 214 -3.37 2.46 19.06
CA HIS A 214 -4.81 2.76 18.86
C HIS A 214 -5.06 4.22 18.44
N GLU A 215 -4.38 5.17 19.04
CA GLU A 215 -4.52 6.61 18.75
C GLU A 215 -4.08 6.95 17.33
N ASP A 216 -2.93 6.41 16.89
CA ASP A 216 -2.43 6.58 15.52
C ASP A 216 -3.42 6.00 14.51
N GLN A 217 -4.07 4.88 14.84
CA GLN A 217 -5.05 4.24 13.98
C GLN A 217 -6.32 5.09 13.83
N VAL A 218 -6.77 5.76 14.90
CA VAL A 218 -7.90 6.70 14.87
C VAL A 218 -7.60 7.88 13.94
N GLU A 219 -6.43 8.48 14.07
CA GLU A 219 -6.05 9.62 13.23
C GLU A 219 -5.88 9.20 11.75
N LYS A 220 -5.26 8.05 11.50
CA LYS A 220 -5.20 7.46 10.14
C LYS A 220 -6.59 7.28 9.52
N MET A 221 -7.58 6.82 10.31
CA MET A 221 -8.96 6.66 9.80
C MET A 221 -9.59 8.00 9.44
N LYS A 222 -9.42 9.04 10.25
CA LYS A 222 -9.93 10.38 9.92
C LYS A 222 -9.27 10.95 8.66
N LEU A 223 -7.95 10.81 8.52
CA LEU A 223 -7.22 11.24 7.34
C LEU A 223 -7.68 10.51 6.08
N ALA A 224 -7.86 9.18 6.16
CA ALA A 224 -8.42 8.39 5.06
C ALA A 224 -9.84 8.85 4.68
N GLY A 225 -10.69 9.17 5.68
CA GLY A 225 -12.01 9.74 5.42
C GLY A 225 -11.97 11.08 4.68
N ARG A 226 -11.03 11.96 5.02
CA ARG A 226 -10.81 13.23 4.28
C ARG A 226 -10.33 12.95 2.84
N SER A 227 -9.45 12.00 2.66
CA SER A 227 -8.96 11.57 1.33
C SER A 227 -10.08 11.00 0.47
N THR A 228 -11.09 10.34 1.07
CA THR A 228 -12.30 9.87 0.37
C THR A 228 -13.07 11.01 -0.30
N VAL A 229 -13.25 12.14 0.40
CA VAL A 229 -13.95 13.30 -0.19
C VAL A 229 -13.17 13.87 -1.36
N ARG A 230 -11.83 13.92 -1.27
CA ARG A 230 -10.96 14.33 -2.38
C ARG A 230 -11.11 13.38 -3.56
N PHE A 231 -11.09 12.09 -3.32
CA PHE A 231 -11.29 11.08 -4.35
C PHE A 231 -12.64 11.25 -5.04
N TYR A 232 -13.73 11.38 -4.28
CA TYR A 232 -15.07 11.56 -4.83
C TYR A 232 -15.22 12.86 -5.63
N ARG A 233 -14.62 13.97 -5.18
CA ARG A 233 -14.64 15.24 -5.94
C ARG A 233 -13.97 15.13 -7.30
N LYS A 234 -12.95 14.28 -7.44
CA LYS A 234 -12.27 14.01 -8.71
C LYS A 234 -13.03 13.01 -9.59
N HIS A 235 -13.66 12.05 -8.96
CA HIS A 235 -14.40 10.97 -9.62
C HIS A 235 -15.79 10.85 -8.99
N PRO A 236 -16.76 11.70 -9.37
CA PRO A 236 -18.09 11.73 -8.76
C PRO A 236 -18.99 10.58 -9.26
N ASP A 237 -18.48 9.36 -9.16
CA ASP A 237 -19.16 8.14 -9.55
C ASP A 237 -19.89 7.51 -8.37
N PHE A 238 -21.07 6.92 -8.65
CA PHE A 238 -21.82 6.15 -7.66
C PHE A 238 -20.98 5.03 -7.04
N ALA A 239 -20.16 4.35 -7.85
CA ALA A 239 -19.29 3.29 -7.36
C ALA A 239 -18.27 3.80 -6.32
N VAL A 240 -17.66 4.99 -6.53
CA VAL A 240 -16.75 5.63 -5.56
C VAL A 240 -17.52 5.98 -4.29
N MET A 241 -18.67 6.64 -4.42
CA MET A 241 -19.52 7.03 -3.29
C MET A 241 -19.94 5.82 -2.44
N ALA A 242 -20.43 4.77 -3.08
CA ALA A 242 -20.96 3.59 -2.41
C ALA A 242 -19.85 2.76 -1.73
N ASN A 243 -18.75 2.50 -2.44
CA ASN A 243 -17.68 1.65 -1.92
C ASN A 243 -16.82 2.35 -0.85
N LEU A 244 -16.71 3.68 -0.88
CA LEU A 244 -15.95 4.44 0.11
C LEU A 244 -16.84 5.04 1.22
N GLY A 245 -18.05 4.54 1.41
CA GLY A 245 -18.87 4.86 2.58
C GLY A 245 -19.42 6.29 2.64
N MET A 246 -19.55 7.00 1.51
CA MET A 246 -20.14 8.34 1.42
C MET A 246 -21.67 8.32 1.18
N THR A 247 -22.32 7.19 1.44
CA THR A 247 -23.76 7.07 1.24
C THR A 247 -24.57 7.83 2.30
N PRO A 248 -25.79 8.30 1.98
CA PRO A 248 -26.66 8.92 2.97
C PRO A 248 -26.89 8.03 4.21
N VAL A 249 -26.94 6.70 4.01
CA VAL A 249 -27.10 5.73 5.09
C VAL A 249 -25.90 5.74 6.04
N SER A 250 -24.67 5.68 5.51
CA SER A 250 -23.45 5.73 6.36
C SER A 250 -23.34 7.04 7.12
N LEU A 251 -23.63 8.17 6.44
CA LEU A 251 -23.59 9.49 7.05
C LEU A 251 -24.69 9.68 8.10
N GLY A 252 -25.88 9.12 7.87
CA GLY A 252 -27.00 9.13 8.82
C GLY A 252 -26.72 8.28 10.05
N LEU A 253 -26.20 7.07 9.86
CA LEU A 253 -25.82 6.18 10.96
C LEU A 253 -24.73 6.80 11.85
N HIS A 254 -23.70 7.41 11.24
CA HIS A 254 -22.70 8.17 11.99
C HIS A 254 -23.33 9.29 12.82
N SER A 255 -24.28 10.06 12.25
CA SER A 255 -24.95 11.13 12.98
C SER A 255 -25.77 10.61 14.17
N ALA A 256 -26.39 9.44 14.03
CA ALA A 256 -27.12 8.78 15.12
C ALA A 256 -26.16 8.34 16.22
N LEU A 257 -25.03 7.69 15.87
CA LEU A 257 -24.00 7.26 16.83
C LEU A 257 -23.37 8.43 17.57
N THR A 258 -23.14 9.58 16.90
CA THR A 258 -22.60 10.80 17.52
C THR A 258 -23.51 11.32 18.65
N LYS A 259 -24.83 11.11 18.57
CA LYS A 259 -25.80 11.47 19.62
C LYS A 259 -25.82 10.48 20.79
N MET A 260 -25.06 9.40 20.72
CA MET A 260 -25.01 8.33 21.71
C MET A 260 -23.57 8.13 22.25
N PRO A 261 -22.99 9.14 22.93
CA PRO A 261 -21.56 9.11 23.34
C PRO A 261 -21.25 7.98 24.31
N TRP A 262 -22.23 7.57 25.13
CA TRP A 262 -22.08 6.43 26.03
C TRP A 262 -21.87 5.11 25.28
N LEU A 263 -22.53 4.93 24.12
CA LEU A 263 -22.41 3.74 23.28
C LEU A 263 -21.05 3.73 22.58
N LEU A 264 -20.60 4.87 22.07
CA LEU A 264 -19.26 4.99 21.49
C LEU A 264 -18.18 4.67 22.53
N GLY A 265 -18.25 5.24 23.74
CA GLY A 265 -17.31 4.95 24.81
C GLY A 265 -17.30 3.49 25.26
N TYR A 266 -18.47 2.81 25.20
CA TYR A 266 -18.57 1.38 25.47
C TYR A 266 -17.80 0.53 24.43
N PHE A 267 -17.94 0.83 23.14
CA PHE A 267 -17.23 0.12 22.07
C PHE A 267 -15.74 0.48 22.01
N ASP A 268 -15.38 1.73 22.28
CA ASP A 268 -13.99 2.18 22.28
C ASP A 268 -13.17 1.42 23.34
N LYS A 269 -13.67 1.29 24.56
CA LYS A 269 -13.04 0.47 25.61
C LYS A 269 -12.86 -1.00 25.23
N ARG A 270 -13.66 -1.52 24.30
CA ARG A 270 -13.60 -2.91 23.82
C ARG A 270 -12.86 -3.08 22.51
N ALA A 271 -12.44 -2.01 21.85
CA ALA A 271 -11.76 -2.08 20.57
C ALA A 271 -10.43 -2.88 20.60
N GLY A 272 -9.76 -2.91 21.76
CA GLY A 272 -8.56 -3.73 21.96
C GLY A 272 -8.82 -5.25 21.92
N THR A 273 -9.99 -5.71 22.39
CA THR A 273 -10.31 -7.13 22.56
C THR A 273 -11.36 -7.67 21.59
N SER A 274 -12.23 -6.82 21.05
CA SER A 274 -13.32 -7.20 20.14
C SER A 274 -13.08 -6.70 18.73
N LYS A 275 -13.00 -7.61 17.76
CA LYS A 275 -12.90 -7.28 16.32
C LYS A 275 -14.09 -6.42 15.86
N PHE A 276 -15.31 -6.71 16.33
CA PHE A 276 -16.50 -5.95 15.98
C PHE A 276 -16.42 -4.51 16.52
N ALA A 277 -16.10 -4.35 17.81
CA ALA A 277 -15.95 -3.03 18.42
C ALA A 277 -14.89 -2.20 17.71
N ARG A 278 -13.74 -2.80 17.41
CA ARG A 278 -12.65 -2.17 16.65
C ARG A 278 -13.12 -1.69 15.28
N SER A 279 -13.77 -2.55 14.50
CA SER A 279 -14.29 -2.20 13.18
C SER A 279 -15.31 -1.07 13.24
N LEU A 280 -16.22 -1.07 14.23
CA LEU A 280 -17.23 -0.03 14.42
C LEU A 280 -16.57 1.32 14.74
N ILE A 281 -15.60 1.33 15.66
CA ILE A 281 -14.87 2.55 16.05
C ILE A 281 -14.03 3.10 14.88
N GLN A 282 -13.33 2.24 14.15
CA GLN A 282 -12.61 2.64 12.96
C GLN A 282 -13.53 3.27 11.90
N GLN A 283 -14.66 2.63 11.64
CA GLN A 283 -15.65 3.14 10.68
C GLN A 283 -16.25 4.47 11.16
N TYR A 284 -16.52 4.63 12.46
CA TYR A 284 -17.00 5.88 13.01
C TYR A 284 -16.01 7.02 12.77
N TYR A 285 -14.71 6.84 13.07
CA TYR A 285 -13.70 7.87 12.86
C TYR A 285 -13.43 8.13 11.38
N TYR A 286 -13.50 7.10 10.54
CA TYR A 286 -13.41 7.26 9.09
C TYR A 286 -14.53 8.16 8.55
N VAL A 287 -15.78 7.91 8.92
CA VAL A 287 -16.93 8.76 8.51
C VAL A 287 -16.86 10.14 9.15
N SER A 288 -16.29 10.27 10.37
CA SER A 288 -16.00 11.59 10.96
C SER A 288 -15.05 12.40 10.06
N GLY A 289 -14.02 11.75 9.52
CA GLY A 289 -13.12 12.36 8.54
C GLY A 289 -13.83 12.80 7.26
N ILE A 290 -14.73 11.96 6.71
CA ILE A 290 -15.56 12.33 5.56
C ILE A 290 -16.36 13.61 5.88
N LYS A 291 -17.10 13.62 6.99
CA LYS A 291 -17.96 14.76 7.36
C LYS A 291 -17.18 16.06 7.59
N SER A 292 -15.94 15.97 8.08
CA SER A 292 -15.12 17.15 8.30
C SER A 292 -14.61 17.79 7.01
N ALA A 293 -14.70 17.08 5.87
CA ALA A 293 -14.18 17.50 4.57
C ALA A 293 -15.27 17.79 3.52
N LEU A 294 -16.54 17.42 3.81
CA LEU A 294 -17.70 17.77 2.98
C LEU A 294 -18.02 19.26 3.09
#